data_e79675ffd56ca8ad4289ca7294fa955f
#
_entry.id   e79675ffd56ca8ad4289ca7294fa955f
#
_cell.length_a   1.000
_cell.length_b   1.000
_cell.length_c   1.000
_cell.angle_alpha   90.00
_cell.angle_beta   90.00
_cell.angle_gamma   90.00
#
_symmetry.space_group_name_H-M   'P 1'
#
loop_
_entity.id
_entity.type
_entity.pdbx_description
1 polymer ?
#
loop_
_entity_poly.entity_id
_entity_poly.type
_entity_poly.pdbx_seq_one_letter_code
_entity_poly.pdbx_strand_id
1 'polypeptide(L)'
;MHESKDNLPLLLDAPGATLRSVRCGEMTVNYAQCAAGTDFTPVLKGLKDDMCQCPHWGYVLKGALHLRYTDGREETVRAGEVWHAAPGHTAWCDEDTEYIDVNPPQEFAHVIDHVRKQMQQVQG
;
A
#
# COMPACT_ATOMS: atom_id res chain seq x y z
N MET A 1 1.06 -21.84 -8.51
CA MET A 1 0.88 -21.38 -7.11
C MET A 1 -0.40 -20.57 -7.03
N HIS A 2 -1.22 -20.83 -6.03
CA HIS A 2 -2.41 -20.01 -5.75
C HIS A 2 -2.71 -20.07 -4.26
N GLU A 3 -3.35 -19.02 -3.75
CA GLU A 3 -3.72 -18.95 -2.34
C GLU A 3 -4.90 -17.98 -2.16
N SER A 4 -5.69 -18.22 -1.12
CA SER A 4 -6.73 -17.30 -0.71
C SER A 4 -6.10 -16.03 -0.10
N LYS A 5 -6.69 -14.87 -0.39
CA LYS A 5 -6.18 -13.60 0.11
C LYS A 5 -6.05 -13.57 1.63
N ASP A 6 -6.97 -14.22 2.34
CA ASP A 6 -6.99 -14.22 3.80
C ASP A 6 -5.94 -15.14 4.42
N ASN A 7 -5.33 -16.00 3.60
CA ASN A 7 -4.30 -16.94 4.05
C ASN A 7 -2.88 -16.49 3.67
N LEU A 8 -2.73 -15.38 2.97
CA LEU A 8 -1.40 -14.85 2.67
C LEU A 8 -0.69 -14.44 3.96
N PRO A 9 0.65 -14.59 4.02
CA PRO A 9 1.41 -14.21 5.22
C PRO A 9 1.21 -12.75 5.61
N LEU A 10 1.02 -12.50 6.90
CA LEU A 10 0.88 -11.14 7.42
C LEU A 10 2.24 -10.46 7.43
N LEU A 11 2.36 -9.33 6.75
CA LEU A 11 3.60 -8.56 6.64
C LEU A 11 3.61 -7.34 7.55
N LEU A 12 2.50 -6.62 7.60
CA LEU A 12 2.33 -5.47 8.49
C LEU A 12 0.99 -5.61 9.22
N ASP A 13 1.01 -5.32 10.52
CA ASP A 13 -0.18 -5.34 11.36
C ASP A 13 -0.12 -4.11 12.25
N ALA A 14 -0.89 -3.08 11.88
CA ALA A 14 -0.94 -1.82 12.60
C ALA A 14 -2.40 -1.49 12.93
N PRO A 15 -2.65 -0.64 13.94
CA PRO A 15 -4.02 -0.18 14.18
C PRO A 15 -4.61 0.42 12.92
N GLY A 16 -5.72 -0.17 12.46
CA GLY A 16 -6.44 0.30 11.30
C GLY A 16 -5.93 -0.21 9.95
N ALA A 17 -4.78 -0.88 9.89
CA ALA A 17 -4.25 -1.34 8.60
C ALA A 17 -3.50 -2.66 8.71
N THR A 18 -3.83 -3.61 7.85
CA THR A 18 -3.10 -4.86 7.71
C THR A 18 -2.65 -5.03 6.27
N LEU A 19 -1.45 -5.59 6.10
CA LEU A 19 -0.91 -5.90 4.78
C LEU A 19 -0.43 -7.34 4.79
N ARG A 20 -0.98 -8.15 3.91
CA ARG A 20 -0.55 -9.53 3.67
C ARG A 20 0.18 -9.57 2.35
N SER A 21 1.19 -10.43 2.24
CA SER A 21 2.09 -10.38 1.10
C SER A 21 2.67 -11.75 0.80
N VAL A 22 2.88 -12.03 -0.49
CA VAL A 22 3.53 -13.27 -0.91
C VAL A 22 4.31 -13.01 -2.21
N ARG A 23 5.44 -13.70 -2.36
CA ARG A 23 6.19 -13.68 -3.61
C ARG A 23 5.53 -14.63 -4.61
N CYS A 24 5.16 -14.11 -5.78
CA CYS A 24 4.58 -14.90 -6.87
C CYS A 24 5.48 -14.74 -8.09
N GLY A 25 6.32 -15.75 -8.37
CA GLY A 25 7.29 -15.63 -9.45
C GLY A 25 8.24 -14.46 -9.22
N GLU A 26 8.28 -13.51 -10.14
CA GLU A 26 9.17 -12.35 -10.07
C GLU A 26 8.53 -11.13 -9.44
N MET A 27 7.28 -11.24 -8.97
CA MET A 27 6.54 -10.11 -8.41
C MET A 27 6.08 -10.42 -6.98
N THR A 28 5.80 -9.38 -6.23
CA THR A 28 5.16 -9.48 -4.93
C THR A 28 3.69 -9.14 -5.09
N VAL A 29 2.81 -9.97 -4.52
CA VAL A 29 1.36 -9.75 -4.52
C VAL A 29 0.92 -9.46 -3.09
N ASN A 30 0.17 -8.38 -2.89
CA ASN A 30 -0.28 -7.92 -1.59
C ASN A 30 -1.79 -7.87 -1.50
N TYR A 31 -2.30 -8.12 -0.29
CA TYR A 31 -3.69 -7.87 0.06
C TYR A 31 -3.70 -6.92 1.26
N ALA A 32 -4.31 -5.75 1.08
CA ALA A 32 -4.38 -4.71 2.10
C ALA A 32 -5.80 -4.50 2.57
N GLN A 33 -5.94 -4.32 3.89
CA GLN A 33 -7.19 -3.91 4.53
C GLN A 33 -6.89 -2.65 5.33
N CYS A 34 -7.61 -1.57 5.06
CA CYS A 34 -7.40 -0.26 5.67
C CYS A 34 -8.72 0.27 6.21
N ALA A 35 -8.75 0.58 7.51
CA ALA A 35 -9.93 1.20 8.12
C ALA A 35 -10.07 2.64 7.66
N ALA A 36 -11.29 3.17 7.73
CA ALA A 36 -11.57 4.57 7.44
C ALA A 36 -10.62 5.48 8.22
N GLY A 37 -10.04 6.47 7.54
CA GLY A 37 -9.11 7.41 8.14
C GLY A 37 -7.64 6.99 8.09
N THR A 38 -7.32 5.85 7.51
CA THR A 38 -5.94 5.43 7.33
C THR A 38 -5.25 6.33 6.30
N ASP A 39 -4.09 6.87 6.67
CA ASP A 39 -3.27 7.73 5.81
C ASP A 39 -1.83 7.21 5.86
N PHE A 40 -1.29 6.85 4.72
CA PHE A 40 0.08 6.32 4.64
C PHE A 40 1.14 7.42 4.65
N THR A 41 0.77 8.68 4.50
CA THR A 41 1.72 9.79 4.40
C THR A 41 2.73 9.86 5.54
N PRO A 42 2.32 9.73 6.83
CA PRO A 42 3.29 9.81 7.92
C PRO A 42 4.38 8.75 7.89
N VAL A 43 4.07 7.53 7.43
CA VAL A 43 5.06 6.44 7.40
C VAL A 43 5.93 6.47 6.15
N LEU A 44 5.61 7.33 5.18
CA LEU A 44 6.43 7.54 3.99
C LEU A 44 7.45 8.68 4.16
N LYS A 45 7.32 9.44 5.23
CA LYS A 45 8.23 10.55 5.51
C LYS A 45 9.67 10.04 5.63
N GLY A 46 10.59 10.69 4.92
CA GLY A 46 11.99 10.29 4.88
C GLY A 46 12.40 9.57 3.60
N LEU A 47 11.43 9.04 2.86
CA LEU A 47 11.67 8.56 1.49
C LEU A 47 11.80 9.77 0.56
N LYS A 48 12.27 9.54 -0.66
CA LYS A 48 12.39 10.60 -1.65
C LYS A 48 11.05 11.34 -1.80
N ASP A 49 11.08 12.68 -1.66
CA ASP A 49 9.89 13.54 -1.72
C ASP A 49 8.81 13.18 -0.69
N ASP A 50 9.17 12.40 0.35
CA ASP A 50 8.24 11.87 1.34
C ASP A 50 7.11 11.04 0.71
N MET A 51 7.41 10.37 -0.39
CA MET A 51 6.47 9.59 -1.18
C MET A 51 6.95 8.15 -1.38
N CYS A 52 6.02 7.26 -1.67
CA CYS A 52 6.33 5.88 -2.03
C CYS A 52 6.95 5.84 -3.41
N GLN A 53 8.13 5.23 -3.53
CA GLN A 53 8.83 5.11 -4.81
C GLN A 53 8.63 3.75 -5.47
N CYS A 54 7.83 2.87 -4.88
CA CYS A 54 7.51 1.58 -5.47
C CYS A 54 6.29 1.71 -6.37
N PRO A 55 6.37 1.30 -7.63
CA PRO A 55 5.17 1.28 -8.48
C PRO A 55 4.23 0.17 -8.06
N HIS A 56 2.93 0.39 -8.23
CA HIS A 56 1.89 -0.58 -7.90
C HIS A 56 0.94 -0.74 -9.08
N TRP A 57 0.49 -1.98 -9.28
CA TRP A 57 -0.61 -2.33 -10.19
C TRP A 57 -1.64 -3.06 -9.36
N GLY A 58 -2.88 -2.61 -9.33
CA GLY A 58 -3.82 -3.18 -8.41
C GLY A 58 -5.28 -3.16 -8.84
N TYR A 59 -6.09 -3.64 -7.91
CA TYR A 59 -7.55 -3.76 -8.05
C TYR A 59 -8.18 -3.51 -6.69
N VAL A 60 -9.11 -2.55 -6.62
CA VAL A 60 -9.81 -2.25 -5.37
C VAL A 60 -11.01 -3.19 -5.24
N LEU A 61 -11.08 -3.93 -4.12
CA LEU A 61 -12.13 -4.89 -3.82
C LEU A 61 -13.31 -4.24 -3.11
N LYS A 62 -13.03 -3.25 -2.25
CA LYS A 62 -14.03 -2.62 -1.40
C LYS A 62 -13.57 -1.20 -1.09
N GLY A 63 -14.51 -0.27 -0.99
CA GLY A 63 -14.23 1.10 -0.61
C GLY A 63 -13.62 1.93 -1.72
N ALA A 64 -12.71 2.82 -1.35
CA ALA A 64 -12.04 3.70 -2.30
C ALA A 64 -10.64 4.06 -1.79
N LEU A 65 -9.66 3.95 -2.67
CA LEU A 65 -8.28 4.33 -2.40
C LEU A 65 -8.00 5.66 -3.08
N HIS A 66 -7.54 6.64 -2.28
CA HIS A 66 -7.14 7.94 -2.79
C HIS A 66 -5.63 7.97 -2.96
N LEU A 67 -5.17 8.53 -4.08
CA LEU A 67 -3.76 8.66 -4.41
C LEU A 67 -3.45 10.13 -4.69
N ARG A 68 -2.28 10.58 -4.24
CA ARG A 68 -1.74 11.89 -4.61
C ARG A 68 -0.29 11.71 -5.08
N TYR A 69 0.05 12.37 -6.16
CA TYR A 69 1.36 12.28 -6.79
C TYR A 69 2.20 13.51 -6.48
N THR A 70 3.51 13.40 -6.74
CA THR A 70 4.49 14.48 -6.47
C THR A 70 4.11 15.80 -7.16
N ASP A 71 3.49 15.73 -8.33
CA ASP A 71 3.04 16.93 -9.08
C ASP A 71 1.73 17.52 -8.56
N GLY A 72 1.15 16.94 -7.50
CA GLY A 72 -0.10 17.41 -6.91
C GLY A 72 -1.36 16.79 -7.49
N ARG A 73 -1.26 16.00 -8.57
CA ARG A 73 -2.43 15.32 -9.11
C ARG A 73 -2.97 14.33 -8.08
N GLU A 74 -4.28 14.18 -8.07
CA GLU A 74 -4.95 13.21 -7.22
C GLU A 74 -5.88 12.35 -8.06
N GLU A 75 -6.10 11.12 -7.63
CA GLU A 75 -7.10 10.25 -8.21
C GLU A 75 -7.75 9.41 -7.12
N THR A 76 -8.98 8.99 -7.36
CA THR A 76 -9.72 8.11 -6.47
C THR A 76 -10.05 6.84 -7.24
N VAL A 77 -9.60 5.71 -6.71
CA VAL A 77 -9.86 4.39 -7.29
C VAL A 77 -10.94 3.72 -6.46
N ARG A 78 -12.05 3.36 -7.08
CA ARG A 78 -13.21 2.79 -6.39
C ARG A 78 -13.26 1.28 -6.56
N ALA A 79 -14.05 0.62 -5.72
CA ALA A 79 -14.26 -0.82 -5.80
C ALA A 79 -14.62 -1.22 -7.24
N GLY A 80 -13.97 -2.28 -7.73
CA GLY A 80 -14.16 -2.76 -9.10
C GLY A 80 -13.24 -2.12 -10.13
N GLU A 81 -12.37 -1.19 -9.73
CA GLU A 81 -11.47 -0.51 -10.65
C GLU A 81 -10.05 -1.00 -10.52
N VAL A 82 -9.35 -1.09 -11.66
CA VAL A 82 -7.90 -1.35 -11.70
C VAL A 82 -7.16 -0.02 -11.61
N TRP A 83 -5.92 -0.08 -11.11
CA TRP A 83 -5.11 1.13 -10.97
C TRP A 83 -3.63 0.84 -11.18
N HIS A 84 -2.90 1.89 -11.54
CA HIS A 84 -1.46 1.89 -11.60
C HIS A 84 -0.97 3.16 -10.90
N ALA A 85 -0.13 3.01 -9.90
CA ALA A 85 0.52 4.14 -9.25
C ALA A 85 2.00 4.13 -9.61
N ALA A 86 2.42 5.16 -10.34
CA ALA A 86 3.84 5.36 -10.66
C ALA A 86 4.62 5.73 -9.39
N PRO A 87 5.96 5.57 -9.36
CA PRO A 87 6.77 6.05 -8.25
C PRO A 87 6.50 7.53 -7.96
N GLY A 88 6.49 7.91 -6.67
CA GLY A 88 6.23 9.27 -6.25
C GLY A 88 4.76 9.51 -5.92
N HIS A 89 4.20 8.68 -5.03
CA HIS A 89 2.82 8.82 -4.60
C HIS A 89 2.67 8.58 -3.10
N THR A 90 1.58 9.12 -2.54
CA THR A 90 1.05 8.71 -1.24
C THR A 90 -0.40 8.26 -1.42
N ALA A 91 -0.98 7.67 -0.38
CA ALA A 91 -2.33 7.15 -0.44
C ALA A 91 -3.04 7.28 0.91
N TRP A 92 -4.35 7.38 0.88
CA TRP A 92 -5.19 7.39 2.08
C TRP A 92 -6.58 6.85 1.74
N CYS A 93 -7.35 6.53 2.77
CA CYS A 93 -8.75 6.13 2.58
C CYS A 93 -9.64 6.79 3.64
N ASP A 94 -10.82 7.23 3.21
CA ASP A 94 -11.84 7.88 4.05
C ASP A 94 -12.91 6.88 4.53
N GLU A 95 -12.93 5.69 3.96
CA GLU A 95 -13.83 4.59 4.31
C GLU A 95 -13.05 3.29 4.37
N ASP A 96 -13.64 2.26 4.97
CA ASP A 96 -13.01 0.94 5.01
C ASP A 96 -12.73 0.47 3.59
N THR A 97 -11.45 0.14 3.30
CA THR A 97 -10.99 -0.15 1.96
C THR A 97 -10.18 -1.43 1.94
N GLU A 98 -10.38 -2.24 0.91
CA GLU A 98 -9.60 -3.44 0.64
C GLU A 98 -9.12 -3.42 -0.79
N TYR A 99 -7.85 -3.77 -1.00
CA TYR A 99 -7.31 -3.85 -2.34
C TYR A 99 -6.22 -4.91 -2.45
N ILE A 100 -6.01 -5.34 -3.69
CA ILE A 100 -4.89 -6.21 -4.07
C ILE A 100 -3.98 -5.39 -4.96
N ASP A 101 -2.67 -5.49 -4.76
CA ASP A 101 -1.71 -4.90 -5.67
C ASP A 101 -0.55 -5.85 -5.94
N VAL A 102 0.18 -5.55 -7.01
CA VAL A 102 1.34 -6.32 -7.48
C VAL A 102 2.50 -5.33 -7.61
N ASN A 103 3.67 -5.70 -7.12
CA ASN A 103 4.81 -4.80 -7.04
C ASN A 103 6.12 -5.50 -7.38
N PRO A 104 7.14 -4.74 -7.89
CA PRO A 104 8.51 -5.25 -7.99
C PRO A 104 9.07 -5.51 -6.58
N PRO A 105 9.64 -6.69 -6.33
CA PRO A 105 10.02 -7.08 -4.96
C PRO A 105 11.09 -6.20 -4.30
N GLN A 106 12.09 -5.73 -5.05
CA GLN A 106 13.18 -4.95 -4.46
C GLN A 106 12.70 -3.57 -4.03
N GLU A 107 11.97 -2.88 -4.88
CA GLU A 107 11.42 -1.57 -4.56
C GLU A 107 10.41 -1.66 -3.43
N PHE A 108 9.60 -2.71 -3.44
CA PHE A 108 8.63 -2.95 -2.38
C PHE A 108 9.33 -3.19 -1.03
N ALA A 109 10.36 -4.04 -1.00
CA ALA A 109 11.11 -4.34 0.22
C ALA A 109 11.74 -3.07 0.81
N HIS A 110 12.28 -2.20 -0.03
CA HIS A 110 12.87 -0.94 0.39
C HIS A 110 11.84 -0.04 1.10
N VAL A 111 10.64 0.08 0.51
CA VAL A 111 9.57 0.88 1.11
C VAL A 111 9.08 0.26 2.42
N ILE A 112 8.88 -1.06 2.46
CA ILE A 112 8.39 -1.75 3.66
C ILE A 112 9.38 -1.64 4.81
N ASP A 113 10.68 -1.76 4.54
CA ASP A 113 11.71 -1.58 5.59
C ASP A 113 11.61 -0.18 6.18
N HIS A 114 11.44 0.84 5.35
CA HIS A 114 11.28 2.21 5.80
C HIS A 114 9.99 2.41 6.60
N VAL A 115 8.88 1.88 6.13
CA VAL A 115 7.57 1.97 6.79
C VAL A 115 7.65 1.34 8.19
N ARG A 116 8.28 0.17 8.32
CA ARG A 116 8.46 -0.48 9.61
C ARG A 116 9.24 0.37 10.60
N LYS A 117 10.31 1.02 10.14
CA LYS A 117 11.11 1.91 10.97
C LYS A 117 10.31 3.12 11.42
N GLN A 118 9.54 3.71 10.53
CA GLN A 118 8.68 4.85 10.86
C GLN A 118 7.58 4.46 11.85
N MET A 119 6.98 3.30 11.70
CA MET A 119 5.97 2.79 12.63
C MET A 119 6.54 2.62 14.04
N GLN A 120 7.77 2.12 14.16
CA GLN A 120 8.44 2.00 15.45
C GLN A 120 8.68 3.35 16.11
N GLN A 121 9.07 4.35 15.35
CA GLN A 121 9.28 5.71 15.85
C GLN A 121 7.99 6.37 16.33
N VAL A 122 6.89 6.15 15.60
CA VAL A 122 5.58 6.70 15.97
C VAL A 122 5.04 6.05 17.25
N GLN A 123 5.33 4.76 17.47
CA GLN A 123 4.88 4.00 18.63
C GLN A 123 5.79 4.14 19.85
N GLY A 124 7.01 4.56 19.61
CA GLY A 124 8.01 4.75 20.65
C GLY A 124 8.09 6.18 21.11
#